data_1f740897d9cadd9d87f3c754cd850c69
#
_entry.id   1f740897d9cadd9d87f3c754cd850c69
#
_cell.length_a   1.000
_cell.length_b   1.000
_cell.length_c   1.000
_cell.angle_alpha   90.00
_cell.angle_beta   90.00
_cell.angle_gamma   90.00
#
_symmetry.space_group_name_H-M   'P 1'
#
loop_
_entity.id
_entity.type
_entity.pdbx_description
1 polymer ?
#
loop_
_entity_poly.entity_id
_entity_poly.type
_entity_poly.pdbx_seq_one_letter_code
_entity_poly.pdbx_strand_id
1 'polypeptide(L)'
;MSITITQIAKLAGVSRGTVDRVIHQRGRVAPEVEKRIRDIMDENDYHPNMLGRALAVSKTPLTIGMIMIEKGNPFFQLIHSGMKEAVSQFRDYPISVDFRHINGVDEEEYLKVLDELESKVNALIIAGLQTKRIVETVNQITKKFLL
;
A
#
# COMPACT_ATOMS: atom_id res chain seq x y z
N MET A 1 16.10 18.80 12.89
CA MET A 1 16.59 18.43 11.54
C MET A 1 16.68 16.93 11.50
N SER A 2 16.03 16.28 10.55
CA SER A 2 16.11 14.81 10.46
C SER A 2 17.48 14.38 9.94
N ILE A 3 18.08 13.39 10.57
CA ILE A 3 19.36 12.81 10.18
C ILE A 3 19.24 12.14 8.81
N THR A 4 20.29 12.16 7.99
CA THR A 4 20.32 11.53 6.67
C THR A 4 21.02 10.17 6.69
N ILE A 5 20.74 9.30 5.70
CA ILE A 5 21.43 8.00 5.52
C ILE A 5 22.98 8.18 5.53
N THR A 6 23.45 9.27 4.94
CA THR A 6 24.89 9.58 4.91
C THR A 6 25.46 9.87 6.29
N GLN A 7 24.70 10.56 7.13
CA GLN A 7 25.08 10.84 8.51
C GLN A 7 25.01 9.60 9.40
N ILE A 8 23.97 8.77 9.23
CA ILE A 8 23.88 7.46 9.91
C ILE A 8 25.07 6.57 9.53
N ALA A 9 25.41 6.50 8.26
CA ALA A 9 26.56 5.72 7.79
C ALA A 9 27.88 6.20 8.44
N LYS A 10 28.05 7.52 8.55
CA LYS A 10 29.22 8.14 9.21
C LYS A 10 29.26 7.81 10.71
N LEU A 11 28.13 7.94 11.41
CA LEU A 11 28.03 7.63 12.84
C LEU A 11 28.25 6.13 13.12
N ALA A 12 27.71 5.28 12.27
CA ALA A 12 27.86 3.83 12.40
C ALA A 12 29.24 3.30 11.90
N GLY A 13 30.07 4.14 11.27
CA GLY A 13 31.37 3.72 10.70
C GLY A 13 31.23 2.73 9.54
N VAL A 14 30.19 2.86 8.73
CA VAL A 14 29.89 1.92 7.61
C VAL A 14 29.60 2.67 6.32
N SER A 15 29.47 1.92 5.21
CA SER A 15 29.06 2.51 3.93
C SER A 15 27.55 2.83 3.91
N ARG A 16 27.15 3.80 3.07
CA ARG A 16 25.71 4.07 2.78
C ARG A 16 24.96 2.81 2.33
N GLY A 17 25.62 1.97 1.52
CA GLY A 17 25.05 0.72 1.05
C GLY A 17 24.78 -0.29 2.18
N THR A 18 25.57 -0.26 3.26
CA THR A 18 25.33 -1.09 4.45
C THR A 18 24.11 -0.60 5.20
N VAL A 19 23.97 0.72 5.39
CA VAL A 19 22.76 1.32 6.00
C VAL A 19 21.52 1.01 5.16
N ASP A 20 21.61 1.15 3.84
CA ASP A 20 20.49 0.83 2.92
C ASP A 20 20.05 -0.65 3.04
N ARG A 21 20.98 -1.58 3.18
CA ARG A 21 20.67 -3.00 3.39
C ARG A 21 19.92 -3.24 4.71
N VAL A 22 20.33 -2.57 5.78
CA VAL A 22 19.65 -2.66 7.08
C VAL A 22 18.24 -2.09 7.01
N ILE A 23 18.08 -0.89 6.45
CA ILE A 23 16.78 -0.24 6.28
C ILE A 23 15.81 -1.13 5.49
N HIS A 24 16.30 -1.78 4.43
CA HIS A 24 15.49 -2.59 3.52
C HIS A 24 15.53 -4.09 3.80
N GLN A 25 16.13 -4.52 4.90
CA GLN A 25 16.23 -5.93 5.31
C GLN A 25 16.78 -6.85 4.20
N ARG A 26 17.71 -6.34 3.38
CA ARG A 26 18.26 -7.09 2.24
C ARG A 26 19.36 -8.09 2.62
N GLY A 27 19.51 -8.41 3.91
CA GLY A 27 20.42 -9.41 4.46
C GLY A 27 21.92 -9.08 4.30
N ARG A 28 22.77 -10.01 4.76
CA ARG A 28 24.25 -9.93 4.68
C ARG A 28 24.89 -8.74 5.41
N VAL A 29 24.32 -8.31 6.52
CA VAL A 29 24.93 -7.37 7.45
C VAL A 29 25.16 -8.11 8.77
N ALA A 30 26.32 -7.91 9.38
CA ALA A 30 26.64 -8.54 10.65
C ALA A 30 25.65 -8.04 11.73
N PRO A 31 25.12 -8.91 12.61
CA PRO A 31 24.08 -8.54 13.59
C PRO A 31 24.47 -7.34 14.49
N GLU A 32 25.74 -7.25 14.86
CA GLU A 32 26.26 -6.15 15.67
C GLU A 32 26.22 -4.81 14.92
N VAL A 33 26.51 -4.84 13.61
CA VAL A 33 26.46 -3.66 12.74
C VAL A 33 25.01 -3.25 12.50
N GLU A 34 24.12 -4.22 12.28
CA GLU A 34 22.69 -3.97 12.12
C GLU A 34 22.11 -3.32 13.38
N LYS A 35 22.40 -3.89 14.55
CA LYS A 35 21.95 -3.33 15.83
C LYS A 35 22.43 -1.89 16.00
N ARG A 36 23.71 -1.62 15.80
CA ARG A 36 24.28 -0.26 15.91
C ARG A 36 23.61 0.74 14.98
N ILE A 37 23.31 0.33 13.74
CA ILE A 37 22.61 1.20 12.79
C ILE A 37 21.18 1.49 13.28
N ARG A 38 20.45 0.49 13.79
CA ARG A 38 19.10 0.66 14.33
C ARG A 38 19.09 1.57 15.56
N ASP A 39 20.00 1.35 16.49
CA ASP A 39 20.14 2.20 17.68
C ASP A 39 20.35 3.67 17.28
N ILE A 40 21.25 3.96 16.32
CA ILE A 40 21.47 5.32 15.79
C ILE A 40 20.20 5.89 15.10
N MET A 41 19.46 5.07 14.40
CA MET A 41 18.20 5.49 13.76
C MET A 41 17.16 5.87 14.82
N ASP A 42 17.00 5.05 15.84
CA ASP A 42 16.04 5.26 16.94
C ASP A 42 16.40 6.49 17.79
N GLU A 43 17.68 6.65 18.15
CA GLU A 43 18.18 7.82 18.90
C GLU A 43 17.97 9.15 18.17
N ASN A 44 17.94 9.12 16.84
CA ASN A 44 17.79 10.32 16.01
C ASN A 44 16.42 10.46 15.37
N ASP A 45 15.42 9.67 15.80
CA ASP A 45 14.06 9.64 15.24
C ASP A 45 14.08 9.57 13.69
N TYR A 46 14.97 8.69 13.17
CA TYR A 46 15.14 8.58 11.74
C TYR A 46 14.02 7.73 11.13
N HIS A 47 13.21 8.37 10.35
CA HIS A 47 12.25 7.71 9.46
C HIS A 47 12.78 7.71 8.02
N PRO A 48 12.84 6.54 7.35
CA PRO A 48 13.22 6.48 5.93
C PRO A 48 12.41 7.49 5.12
N ASN A 49 13.09 8.33 4.34
CA ASN A 49 12.40 9.29 3.48
C ASN A 49 11.59 8.55 2.40
N MET A 50 10.35 8.31 2.74
CA MET A 50 9.38 7.63 1.86
C MET A 50 9.10 8.47 0.58
N LEU A 51 9.20 9.80 0.66
CA LEU A 51 9.07 10.72 -0.48
C LEU A 51 10.11 10.48 -1.57
N GLY A 52 11.37 10.37 -1.20
CA GLY A 52 12.45 10.08 -2.16
C GLY A 52 12.27 8.73 -2.84
N ARG A 53 11.68 7.77 -2.12
CA ARG A 53 11.36 6.43 -2.63
C ARG A 53 10.11 6.45 -3.52
N ALA A 54 9.07 7.19 -3.13
CA ALA A 54 7.87 7.39 -3.94
C ALA A 54 8.21 8.05 -5.29
N LEU A 55 9.04 9.08 -5.28
CA LEU A 55 9.54 9.73 -6.50
C LEU A 55 10.39 8.81 -7.38
N ALA A 56 11.13 7.88 -6.78
CA ALA A 56 11.98 6.92 -7.52
C ALA A 56 11.18 5.74 -8.08
N VAL A 57 10.10 5.33 -7.43
CA VAL A 57 9.31 4.11 -7.76
C VAL A 57 8.04 4.44 -8.55
N SER A 58 7.47 5.62 -8.38
CA SER A 58 6.14 5.91 -8.92
C SER A 58 6.13 7.07 -9.91
N LYS A 59 6.36 6.75 -11.17
CA LYS A 59 5.86 7.59 -12.28
C LYS A 59 4.38 7.33 -12.58
N THR A 60 3.78 6.30 -11.98
CA THR A 60 2.40 5.88 -12.25
C THR A 60 1.61 5.95 -10.94
N PRO A 61 0.50 6.70 -10.89
CA PRO A 61 -0.42 6.68 -9.76
C PRO A 61 -0.93 5.27 -9.48
N LEU A 62 -1.01 4.91 -8.19
CA LEU A 62 -1.62 3.66 -7.75
C LEU A 62 -3.09 3.93 -7.40
N THR A 63 -3.99 3.31 -8.14
CA THR A 63 -5.43 3.37 -7.86
C THR A 63 -5.91 2.03 -7.32
N ILE A 64 -6.55 2.06 -6.14
CA ILE A 64 -7.17 0.89 -5.51
C ILE A 64 -8.67 1.00 -5.72
N GLY A 65 -9.28 0.02 -6.40
CA GLY A 65 -10.73 -0.12 -6.46
C GLY A 65 -11.25 -0.77 -5.19
N MET A 66 -12.31 -0.23 -4.61
CA MET A 66 -12.95 -0.83 -3.45
C MET A 66 -14.45 -0.95 -3.65
N ILE A 67 -14.95 -2.21 -3.70
CA ILE A 67 -16.37 -2.51 -3.84
C ILE A 67 -16.92 -2.84 -2.46
N MET A 68 -17.99 -2.13 -2.07
CA MET A 68 -18.68 -2.30 -0.79
C MET A 68 -20.19 -2.45 -1.02
N ILE A 69 -20.84 -3.21 -0.16
CA ILE A 69 -22.30 -3.35 -0.16
C ILE A 69 -22.92 -2.31 0.79
N GLU A 70 -24.09 -1.80 0.43
CA GLU A 70 -24.94 -0.92 1.24
C GLU A 70 -24.26 0.36 1.76
N LYS A 71 -24.58 1.46 1.12
CA LYS A 71 -24.10 2.80 1.50
C LYS A 71 -24.44 3.23 2.93
N GLY A 72 -25.47 2.63 3.57
CA GLY A 72 -25.97 2.98 4.90
C GLY A 72 -25.47 2.10 6.05
N ASN A 73 -24.73 1.05 5.77
CA ASN A 73 -24.28 0.10 6.80
C ASN A 73 -23.10 0.68 7.61
N PRO A 74 -23.23 0.82 8.95
CA PRO A 74 -22.19 1.37 9.81
C PRO A 74 -20.84 0.65 9.70
N PHE A 75 -20.85 -0.66 9.48
CA PHE A 75 -19.64 -1.46 9.27
C PHE A 75 -18.83 -0.96 8.07
N PHE A 76 -19.48 -0.73 6.93
CA PHE A 76 -18.80 -0.23 5.74
C PHE A 76 -18.40 1.24 5.85
N GLN A 77 -19.13 2.04 6.66
CA GLN A 77 -18.72 3.41 6.97
C GLN A 77 -17.39 3.45 7.75
N LEU A 78 -17.20 2.54 8.70
CA LEU A 78 -15.93 2.42 9.44
C LEU A 78 -14.79 2.02 8.51
N ILE A 79 -15.00 1.05 7.62
CA ILE A 79 -13.99 0.63 6.63
C ILE A 79 -13.64 1.81 5.71
N HIS A 80 -14.64 2.52 5.20
CA HIS A 80 -14.43 3.68 4.32
C HIS A 80 -13.62 4.78 5.02
N SER A 81 -13.94 5.08 6.28
CA SER A 81 -13.22 6.07 7.08
C SER A 81 -11.78 5.64 7.37
N GLY A 82 -11.58 4.38 7.77
CA GLY A 82 -10.27 3.82 8.01
C GLY A 82 -9.39 3.79 6.75
N MET A 83 -9.96 3.48 5.59
CA MET A 83 -9.25 3.53 4.32
C MET A 83 -8.83 4.96 3.96
N LYS A 84 -9.72 5.94 4.14
CA LYS A 84 -9.38 7.35 3.92
C LYS A 84 -8.27 7.83 4.85
N GLU A 85 -8.32 7.45 6.11
CA GLU A 85 -7.26 7.76 7.07
C GLU A 85 -5.95 7.11 6.68
N ALA A 86 -5.94 5.82 6.34
CA ALA A 86 -4.75 5.12 5.87
C ALA A 86 -4.13 5.80 4.64
N VAL A 87 -4.93 6.14 3.62
CA VAL A 87 -4.44 6.86 2.44
C VAL A 87 -3.87 8.24 2.80
N SER A 88 -4.46 8.92 3.78
CA SER A 88 -3.95 10.23 4.22
C SER A 88 -2.55 10.16 4.85
N GLN A 89 -2.18 9.03 5.43
CA GLN A 89 -0.82 8.80 5.96
C GLN A 89 0.20 8.61 4.83
N PHE A 90 -0.25 8.21 3.65
CA PHE A 90 0.57 8.03 2.45
C PHE A 90 0.39 9.17 1.43
N ARG A 91 0.05 10.40 1.91
CA ARG A 91 -0.20 11.57 1.05
C ARG A 91 0.94 11.92 0.08
N ASP A 92 2.15 11.51 0.42
CA ASP A 92 3.34 11.73 -0.39
C ASP A 92 3.50 10.69 -1.52
N TYR A 93 2.65 9.68 -1.54
CA TYR A 93 2.54 8.70 -2.62
C TYR A 93 1.31 9.03 -3.46
N PRO A 94 1.36 8.90 -4.77
CA PRO A 94 0.22 9.09 -5.64
C PRO A 94 -0.73 7.88 -5.54
N ILE A 95 -1.33 7.70 -4.36
CA ILE A 95 -2.30 6.64 -4.09
C ILE A 95 -3.70 7.25 -4.04
N SER A 96 -4.63 6.63 -4.75
CA SER A 96 -6.05 6.97 -4.71
C SER A 96 -6.92 5.73 -4.51
N VAL A 97 -8.13 5.91 -4.01
CA VAL A 97 -9.11 4.84 -3.85
C VAL A 97 -10.39 5.21 -4.58
N ASP A 98 -10.81 4.37 -5.52
CA ASP A 98 -12.11 4.45 -6.18
C ASP A 98 -13.12 3.61 -5.40
N PHE A 99 -13.96 4.27 -4.62
CA PHE A 99 -15.00 3.63 -3.81
C PHE A 99 -16.27 3.41 -4.64
N ARG A 100 -16.69 2.15 -4.74
CA ARG A 100 -17.94 1.75 -5.38
C ARG A 100 -18.86 1.12 -4.36
N HIS A 101 -20.11 1.56 -4.37
CA HIS A 101 -21.16 1.04 -3.49
C HIS A 101 -22.22 0.36 -4.34
N ILE A 102 -22.54 -0.87 -3.99
CA ILE A 102 -23.61 -1.64 -4.60
C ILE A 102 -24.77 -1.72 -3.61
N ASN A 103 -25.97 -1.43 -4.07
CA ASN A 103 -27.15 -1.47 -3.25
C ASN A 103 -27.73 -2.89 -3.21
N GLY A 104 -27.72 -3.50 -2.02
CA GLY A 104 -28.30 -4.83 -1.84
C GLY A 104 -27.47 -5.96 -2.45
N VAL A 105 -28.15 -6.97 -3.00
CA VAL A 105 -27.58 -8.21 -3.51
C VAL A 105 -27.71 -8.32 -5.03
N ASP A 106 -27.53 -7.24 -5.76
CA ASP A 106 -27.60 -7.22 -7.22
C ASP A 106 -26.30 -7.75 -7.85
N GLU A 107 -26.36 -8.97 -8.35
CA GLU A 107 -25.22 -9.63 -9.01
C GLU A 107 -24.81 -8.93 -10.31
N GLU A 108 -25.76 -8.46 -11.10
CA GLU A 108 -25.47 -7.82 -12.38
C GLU A 108 -24.81 -6.45 -12.18
N GLU A 109 -25.29 -5.67 -11.21
CA GLU A 109 -24.63 -4.43 -10.82
C GLU A 109 -23.19 -4.70 -10.33
N TYR A 110 -23.00 -5.76 -9.55
CA TYR A 110 -21.68 -6.15 -9.05
C TYR A 110 -20.70 -6.50 -10.17
N LEU A 111 -21.13 -7.33 -11.12
CA LEU A 111 -20.32 -7.73 -12.27
C LEU A 111 -19.97 -6.54 -13.16
N LYS A 112 -20.93 -5.63 -13.38
CA LYS A 112 -20.71 -4.40 -14.13
C LYS A 112 -19.64 -3.52 -13.46
N VAL A 113 -19.70 -3.34 -12.14
CA VAL A 113 -18.71 -2.55 -11.40
C VAL A 113 -17.33 -3.21 -11.43
N LEU A 114 -17.25 -4.55 -11.38
CA LEU A 114 -15.98 -5.27 -11.53
C LEU A 114 -15.36 -5.02 -12.91
N ASP A 115 -16.13 -5.11 -13.97
CA ASP A 115 -15.69 -4.84 -15.34
C ASP A 115 -15.20 -3.39 -15.52
N GLU A 116 -15.93 -2.42 -14.98
CA GLU A 116 -15.54 -1.01 -15.00
C GLU A 116 -14.22 -0.73 -14.28
N LEU A 117 -13.95 -1.42 -13.18
CA LEU A 117 -12.75 -1.22 -12.38
C LEU A 117 -11.54 -1.97 -12.92
N GLU A 118 -11.73 -3.12 -13.57
CA GLU A 118 -10.65 -4.00 -14.04
C GLU A 118 -9.55 -3.27 -14.81
N SER A 119 -9.93 -2.34 -15.68
CA SER A 119 -8.99 -1.58 -16.53
C SER A 119 -8.49 -0.27 -15.91
N LYS A 120 -9.05 0.15 -14.77
CA LYS A 120 -8.81 1.48 -14.18
C LYS A 120 -7.99 1.43 -12.91
N VAL A 121 -7.86 0.27 -12.29
CA VAL A 121 -7.23 0.13 -10.98
C VAL A 121 -6.05 -0.83 -10.99
N ASN A 122 -5.16 -0.68 -10.03
CA ASN A 122 -3.98 -1.52 -9.87
C ASN A 122 -4.19 -2.63 -8.84
N ALA A 123 -5.20 -2.47 -7.98
CA ALA A 123 -5.60 -3.47 -7.00
C ALA A 123 -7.10 -3.37 -6.73
N LEU A 124 -7.72 -4.47 -6.29
CA LEU A 124 -9.13 -4.54 -5.92
C LEU A 124 -9.28 -5.03 -4.49
N ILE A 125 -10.10 -4.32 -3.72
CA ILE A 125 -10.62 -4.76 -2.43
C ILE A 125 -12.11 -5.00 -2.62
N ILE A 126 -12.54 -6.23 -2.34
CA ILE A 126 -13.89 -6.68 -2.64
C ILE A 126 -14.57 -7.13 -1.35
N ALA A 127 -15.70 -6.54 -1.05
CA ALA A 127 -16.58 -6.98 0.03
C ALA A 127 -17.99 -7.25 -0.52
N GLY A 128 -18.57 -8.39 -0.15
CA GLY A 128 -19.96 -8.67 -0.45
C GLY A 128 -20.28 -10.01 -1.05
N LEU A 129 -21.06 -10.05 -2.12
CA LEU A 129 -21.63 -11.25 -2.73
C LEU A 129 -20.56 -12.26 -3.18
N GLN A 130 -20.78 -13.52 -2.81
CA GLN A 130 -19.93 -14.66 -3.21
C GLN A 130 -20.73 -15.64 -4.07
N THR A 131 -21.33 -15.16 -5.14
CA THR A 131 -21.94 -16.07 -6.13
C THR A 131 -20.88 -16.74 -6.99
N LYS A 132 -21.23 -17.86 -7.61
CA LYS A 132 -20.30 -18.60 -8.50
C LYS A 132 -19.76 -17.69 -9.60
N ARG A 133 -20.62 -16.87 -10.23
CA ARG A 133 -20.25 -15.97 -11.32
C ARG A 133 -19.26 -14.89 -10.85
N ILE A 134 -19.52 -14.28 -9.70
CA ILE A 134 -18.63 -13.26 -9.12
C ILE A 134 -17.26 -13.88 -8.80
N VAL A 135 -17.22 -15.05 -8.15
CA VAL A 135 -15.96 -15.74 -7.83
C VAL A 135 -15.17 -16.08 -9.09
N GLU A 136 -15.83 -16.59 -10.14
CA GLU A 136 -15.18 -16.90 -11.41
C GLU A 136 -14.63 -15.63 -12.07
N THR A 137 -15.39 -14.55 -12.09
CA THR A 137 -14.97 -13.25 -12.64
C THR A 137 -13.77 -12.68 -11.86
N VAL A 138 -13.81 -12.67 -10.54
CA VAL A 138 -12.70 -12.22 -9.69
C VAL A 138 -11.45 -13.05 -9.95
N ASN A 139 -11.56 -14.37 -10.07
CA ASN A 139 -10.42 -15.24 -10.37
C ASN A 139 -9.83 -14.98 -11.77
N GLN A 140 -10.63 -14.55 -12.74
CA GLN A 140 -10.13 -14.15 -14.06
C GLN A 140 -9.39 -12.81 -13.99
N ILE A 141 -9.96 -11.84 -13.30
CA ILE A 141 -9.36 -10.51 -13.10
C ILE A 141 -8.04 -10.62 -12.33
N THR A 142 -7.99 -11.44 -11.26
CA THR A 142 -6.77 -11.62 -10.44
C THR A 142 -5.57 -12.09 -11.26
N LYS A 143 -5.77 -12.90 -12.28
CA LYS A 143 -4.69 -13.34 -13.18
C LYS A 143 -4.02 -12.19 -13.92
N LYS A 144 -4.72 -11.09 -14.15
CA LYS A 144 -4.18 -9.90 -14.84
C LYS A 144 -3.38 -8.99 -13.91
N PHE A 145 -3.68 -9.00 -12.61
CA PHE A 145 -2.94 -8.20 -11.60
C PHE A 145 -1.64 -8.86 -11.15
N LEU A 146 -1.41 -10.14 -11.45
CA LEU A 146 -0.22 -10.90 -11.03
C LEU A 146 0.93 -10.89 -12.06
N LEU A 147 0.78 -10.14 -13.14
CA LEU A 147 1.81 -9.92 -14.17
C LEU A 147 2.47 -8.54 -13.98
#